data_1f2c91a7a358900fca0a7cd928a65b15
#
_entry.id   1f2c91a7a358900fca0a7cd928a65b15
#
_cell.length_a   1.000
_cell.length_b   1.000
_cell.length_c   1.000
_cell.angle_alpha   90.00
_cell.angle_beta   90.00
_cell.angle_gamma   90.00
#
_symmetry.space_group_name_H-M   'P 1'
#
loop_
_entity.id
_entity.type
_entity.pdbx_description
1 polymer ?
#
loop_
_entity_poly.entity_id
_entity_poly.type
_entity_poly.pdbx_seq_one_letter_code
_entity_poly.pdbx_strand_id
1 'polypeptide(L)'
;MRPQWFDTAQPAKGASPIADLPTDGVAVLVGDATRGLQWIVTVDDSNGHLMVMLNVLRGDQYLSGSGFDGSKYFAGTVLQEWRGRTDDLPWFVMARTAAAVTRVVATTDLGTDVELTLSPFMSEFGSRFAAAGIPEGECPCAIRAERDGVIIDTSPQPVWTCPPAPFGLGF
;
A
#
# COMPACT_ATOMS: atom_id res chain seq x y z
N MET A 1 -5.41 12.93 -18.15
CA MET A 1 -6.73 13.14 -17.52
C MET A 1 -6.58 12.83 -16.03
N ARG A 2 -6.91 13.78 -15.15
CA ARG A 2 -6.88 13.51 -13.70
C ARG A 2 -7.99 12.53 -13.36
N PRO A 3 -7.73 11.51 -12.55
CA PRO A 3 -8.78 10.63 -12.08
C PRO A 3 -9.86 11.44 -11.34
N GLN A 4 -11.11 11.16 -11.62
CA GLN A 4 -12.27 11.93 -11.08
C GLN A 4 -12.33 11.97 -9.55
N TRP A 5 -11.73 11.00 -8.87
CA TRP A 5 -11.79 10.97 -7.41
C TRP A 5 -10.93 12.07 -6.75
N PHE A 6 -9.91 12.60 -7.43
CA PHE A 6 -9.19 13.78 -6.96
C PHE A 6 -10.06 15.04 -6.93
N ASP A 7 -11.13 15.05 -7.73
CA ASP A 7 -12.05 16.18 -7.78
C ASP A 7 -13.09 16.12 -6.64
N THR A 8 -13.28 14.94 -6.03
CA THR A 8 -14.27 14.74 -4.95
C THR A 8 -13.65 14.59 -3.57
N ALA A 9 -12.42 14.12 -3.46
CA ALA A 9 -11.66 14.17 -2.23
C ALA A 9 -10.98 15.53 -2.11
N GLN A 10 -11.48 16.40 -1.26
CA GLN A 10 -10.73 17.61 -0.95
C GLN A 10 -9.36 17.19 -0.42
N PRO A 11 -8.26 17.57 -1.09
CA PRO A 11 -6.94 17.31 -0.55
C PRO A 11 -6.85 17.93 0.83
N ALA A 12 -6.23 17.23 1.76
CA ALA A 12 -5.94 17.78 3.06
C ALA A 12 -5.31 19.16 2.88
N LYS A 13 -5.78 20.13 3.65
CA LYS A 13 -5.40 21.53 3.54
C LYS A 13 -3.86 21.66 3.52
N GLY A 14 -3.29 21.96 2.35
CA GLY A 14 -1.84 22.05 2.15
C GLY A 14 -1.22 20.97 1.27
N ALA A 15 -1.99 20.02 0.74
CA ALA A 15 -1.48 19.08 -0.25
C ALA A 15 -1.19 19.82 -1.56
N SER A 16 0.07 19.80 -2.00
CA SER A 16 0.45 20.25 -3.33
C SER A 16 -0.30 19.46 -4.40
N PRO A 17 -0.61 20.07 -5.56
CA PRO A 17 -1.18 19.30 -6.66
C PRO A 17 -0.30 18.11 -6.96
N ILE A 18 -0.91 16.95 -7.06
CA ILE A 18 -0.20 15.70 -7.33
C ILE A 18 0.45 15.81 -8.69
N ALA A 19 1.76 15.55 -8.75
CA ALA A 19 2.49 15.44 -9.99
C ALA A 19 1.83 14.43 -10.94
N ASP A 20 2.03 14.60 -12.22
CA ASP A 20 1.60 13.60 -13.20
C ASP A 20 2.28 12.27 -12.86
N LEU A 21 1.49 11.33 -12.35
CA LEU A 21 1.97 9.98 -12.07
C LEU A 21 2.26 9.27 -13.40
N PRO A 22 3.38 8.53 -13.51
CA PRO A 22 3.71 7.79 -14.72
C PRO A 22 2.85 6.52 -14.88
N THR A 23 1.56 6.65 -14.66
CA THR A 23 0.59 5.55 -14.70
C THR A 23 -0.77 6.06 -15.13
N ASP A 24 -1.46 5.29 -15.94
CA ASP A 24 -2.83 5.56 -16.38
C ASP A 24 -3.88 5.08 -15.34
N GLY A 25 -3.43 4.56 -14.21
CA GLY A 25 -4.29 4.01 -13.17
C GLY A 25 -5.16 5.05 -12.47
N VAL A 26 -6.23 4.56 -11.89
CA VAL A 26 -7.11 5.33 -10.99
C VAL A 26 -6.51 5.28 -9.59
N ALA A 27 -6.33 6.43 -8.98
CA ALA A 27 -5.87 6.50 -7.60
C ALA A 27 -7.02 6.12 -6.66
N VAL A 28 -6.76 5.20 -5.75
CA VAL A 28 -7.76 4.64 -4.83
C VAL A 28 -7.48 4.95 -3.36
N LEU A 29 -6.24 5.27 -3.01
CA LEU A 29 -5.81 5.65 -1.67
C LEU A 29 -4.66 6.64 -1.74
N VAL A 30 -4.60 7.50 -0.74
CA VAL A 30 -3.46 8.40 -0.50
C VAL A 30 -3.14 8.42 0.99
N GLY A 31 -1.91 8.69 1.33
CA GLY A 31 -1.50 8.87 2.72
C GLY A 31 -0.12 9.49 2.84
N ASP A 32 0.25 9.72 4.09
CA ASP A 32 1.53 10.29 4.46
C ASP A 32 2.45 9.23 5.04
N ALA A 33 3.73 9.43 4.88
CA ALA A 33 4.78 8.63 5.47
C ALA A 33 5.82 9.52 6.16
N THR A 34 6.83 8.91 6.77
CA THR A 34 7.93 9.63 7.40
C THR A 34 8.69 10.52 6.41
N ARG A 35 9.47 11.46 6.88
CA ARG A 35 10.31 12.39 6.08
C ARG A 35 9.53 13.26 5.09
N GLY A 36 8.27 13.59 5.36
CA GLY A 36 7.46 14.39 4.44
C GLY A 36 7.10 13.67 3.14
N LEU A 37 7.23 12.36 3.11
CA LEU A 37 6.82 11.53 1.98
C LEU A 37 5.31 11.37 1.95
N GLN A 38 4.79 11.24 0.75
CA GLN A 38 3.40 10.86 0.49
C GLN A 38 3.38 9.60 -0.36
N TRP A 39 2.32 8.82 -0.24
CA TRP A 39 2.11 7.68 -1.10
C TRP A 39 0.71 7.69 -1.70
N ILE A 40 0.61 7.14 -2.90
CA ILE A 40 -0.64 7.01 -3.64
C ILE A 40 -0.72 5.60 -4.19
N VAL A 41 -1.82 4.92 -3.90
CA VAL A 41 -2.14 3.64 -4.55
C VAL A 41 -2.98 3.91 -5.77
N THR A 42 -2.51 3.44 -6.92
CA THR A 42 -3.24 3.48 -8.19
C THR A 42 -3.59 2.08 -8.66
N VAL A 43 -4.72 1.95 -9.32
CA VAL A 43 -5.22 0.70 -9.88
C VAL A 43 -5.51 0.90 -11.35
N ASP A 44 -4.95 0.03 -12.18
CA ASP A 44 -5.20 -0.02 -13.61
C ASP A 44 -5.74 -1.41 -13.96
N ASP A 45 -6.91 -1.47 -14.59
CA ASP A 45 -7.56 -2.71 -14.99
C ASP A 45 -7.51 -2.98 -16.50
N SER A 46 -6.56 -2.40 -17.19
CA SER A 46 -6.38 -2.64 -18.62
C SER A 46 -6.08 -4.10 -18.92
N ASN A 47 -6.66 -4.60 -20.04
CA ASN A 47 -6.41 -5.96 -20.57
C ASN A 47 -6.84 -7.12 -19.65
N GLY A 48 -7.80 -6.93 -18.75
CA GLY A 48 -8.31 -8.01 -17.88
C GLY A 48 -7.38 -8.36 -16.71
N HIS A 49 -6.27 -7.67 -16.56
CA HIS A 49 -5.38 -7.73 -15.41
C HIS A 49 -5.54 -6.49 -14.55
N LEU A 50 -5.39 -6.67 -13.26
CA LEU A 50 -5.40 -5.56 -12.32
C LEU A 50 -3.96 -5.28 -11.88
N MET A 51 -3.44 -4.14 -12.28
CA MET A 51 -2.15 -3.63 -11.81
C MET A 51 -2.39 -2.70 -10.63
N VAL A 52 -1.83 -3.03 -9.48
CA VAL A 52 -1.92 -2.21 -8.27
C VAL A 52 -0.54 -1.67 -7.96
N MET A 53 -0.41 -0.34 -7.94
CA MET A 53 0.87 0.34 -7.78
C MET A 53 0.84 1.25 -6.57
N LEU A 54 1.88 1.20 -5.77
CA LEU A 54 2.15 2.19 -4.75
C LEU A 54 3.21 3.16 -5.28
N ASN A 55 2.85 4.42 -5.34
CA ASN A 55 3.69 5.50 -5.85
C ASN A 55 4.12 6.38 -4.68
N VAL A 56 5.39 6.67 -4.56
CA VAL A 56 5.96 7.49 -3.49
C VAL A 56 6.40 8.83 -4.06
N LEU A 57 6.00 9.89 -3.37
CA LEU A 57 6.27 11.27 -3.76
C LEU A 57 6.85 12.06 -2.59
N ARG A 58 7.62 13.08 -2.92
CA ARG A 58 8.01 14.16 -2.01
C ARG A 58 7.56 15.48 -2.62
N GLY A 59 6.51 16.08 -2.03
CA GLY A 59 5.85 17.22 -2.66
C GLY A 59 5.26 16.82 -4.02
N ASP A 60 5.66 17.50 -5.07
CA ASP A 60 5.30 17.19 -6.46
C ASP A 60 6.31 16.27 -7.18
N GLN A 61 7.38 15.88 -6.50
CA GLN A 61 8.42 15.02 -7.05
C GLN A 61 8.06 13.54 -6.89
N TYR A 62 7.90 12.84 -8.02
CA TYR A 62 7.79 11.39 -8.05
C TYR A 62 9.14 10.74 -7.76
N LEU A 63 9.18 9.82 -6.80
CA LEU A 63 10.42 9.16 -6.38
C LEU A 63 10.49 7.71 -6.81
N SER A 64 9.38 6.96 -6.69
CA SER A 64 9.38 5.52 -6.90
C SER A 64 7.96 5.01 -7.07
N GLY A 65 7.82 3.93 -7.84
CA GLY A 65 6.57 3.19 -7.96
C GLY A 65 6.85 1.71 -8.10
N SER A 66 6.10 0.90 -7.38
CA SER A 66 6.19 -0.54 -7.44
C SER A 66 4.86 -1.16 -6.98
N GLY A 67 4.64 -2.41 -7.33
CA GLY A 67 3.39 -3.05 -6.96
C GLY A 67 3.30 -4.49 -7.45
N PHE A 68 2.08 -4.93 -7.61
CA PHE A 68 1.78 -6.28 -8.08
C PHE A 68 0.68 -6.25 -9.13
N ASP A 69 0.64 -7.28 -9.96
CA ASP A 69 -0.47 -7.55 -10.85
C ASP A 69 -1.23 -8.80 -10.39
N GLY A 70 -2.44 -8.94 -10.87
CA GLY A 70 -3.27 -10.08 -10.54
C GLY A 70 -4.53 -10.14 -11.39
N SER A 71 -5.37 -11.13 -11.06
CA SER A 71 -6.67 -11.24 -11.69
C SER A 71 -7.56 -10.05 -11.34
N LYS A 72 -8.31 -9.56 -12.31
CA LYS A 72 -9.37 -8.58 -12.07
C LYS A 72 -10.38 -9.09 -11.03
N TYR A 73 -10.65 -10.39 -11.03
CA TYR A 73 -11.58 -11.01 -10.10
C TYR A 73 -10.83 -11.49 -8.84
N PHE A 74 -11.25 -10.99 -7.70
CA PHE A 74 -10.68 -11.31 -6.40
C PHE A 74 -11.57 -12.32 -5.67
N ALA A 75 -11.70 -13.53 -6.24
CA ALA A 75 -12.52 -14.59 -5.70
C ALA A 75 -11.68 -15.65 -5.00
N GLY A 76 -12.11 -16.11 -3.81
CA GLY A 76 -11.44 -17.16 -3.05
C GLY A 76 -10.17 -16.73 -2.32
N THR A 77 -9.83 -15.45 -2.37
CA THR A 77 -8.68 -14.87 -1.66
C THR A 77 -9.17 -13.78 -0.71
N VAL A 78 -8.63 -13.74 0.49
CA VAL A 78 -8.96 -12.71 1.49
C VAL A 78 -7.93 -11.58 1.49
N LEU A 79 -6.66 -11.93 1.36
CA LEU A 79 -5.54 -11.00 1.43
C LEU A 79 -4.51 -11.32 0.35
N GLN A 80 -4.19 -10.34 -0.46
CA GLN A 80 -3.00 -10.31 -1.32
C GLN A 80 -2.15 -9.13 -0.88
N GLU A 81 -0.88 -9.36 -0.60
CA GLU A 81 -0.02 -8.34 -0.02
C GLU A 81 1.23 -8.10 -0.85
N TRP A 82 1.78 -6.93 -0.70
CA TRP A 82 3.04 -6.52 -1.27
C TRP A 82 3.82 -5.69 -0.25
N ARG A 83 5.11 -5.88 -0.21
CA ARG A 83 6.06 -5.12 0.61
C ARG A 83 7.24 -4.71 -0.24
N GLY A 84 7.67 -3.48 -0.08
CA GLY A 84 8.80 -3.02 -0.85
C GLY A 84 9.46 -1.79 -0.29
N ARG A 85 10.70 -1.62 -0.70
CA ARG A 85 11.52 -0.47 -0.41
C ARG A 85 12.38 -0.16 -1.61
N THR A 86 12.51 1.11 -1.94
CA THR A 86 13.42 1.60 -2.99
C THR A 86 14.54 2.38 -2.33
N ASP A 87 15.77 1.99 -2.59
CA ASP A 87 16.98 2.64 -2.09
C ASP A 87 16.94 2.92 -0.57
N ASP A 88 17.10 4.16 -0.17
CA ASP A 88 17.09 4.62 1.22
C ASP A 88 15.70 5.06 1.72
N LEU A 89 14.67 4.91 0.91
CA LEU A 89 13.30 5.19 1.33
C LEU A 89 12.84 4.22 2.43
N PRO A 90 11.87 4.60 3.26
CA PRO A 90 11.29 3.67 4.21
C PRO A 90 10.58 2.53 3.49
N TRP A 91 10.30 1.45 4.21
CA TRP A 91 9.45 0.38 3.73
C TRP A 91 8.01 0.84 3.55
N PHE A 92 7.36 0.29 2.54
CA PHE A 92 5.93 0.44 2.30
C PHE A 92 5.26 -0.93 2.23
N VAL A 93 4.00 -0.95 2.63
CA VAL A 93 3.15 -2.13 2.57
C VAL A 93 1.88 -1.76 1.83
N MET A 94 1.43 -2.65 0.98
CA MET A 94 0.19 -2.50 0.24
C MET A 94 -0.54 -3.84 0.22
N ALA A 95 -1.85 -3.80 0.27
CA ALA A 95 -2.68 -4.98 0.23
C ALA A 95 -3.94 -4.77 -0.63
N ARG A 96 -4.41 -5.87 -1.19
CA ARG A 96 -5.73 -6.00 -1.78
C ARG A 96 -6.50 -7.00 -0.96
N THR A 97 -7.70 -6.67 -0.57
CA THR A 97 -8.48 -7.50 0.34
C THR A 97 -9.90 -7.74 -0.13
N ALA A 98 -10.49 -8.82 0.39
CA ALA A 98 -11.91 -9.09 0.20
C ALA A 98 -12.78 -8.04 0.93
N ALA A 99 -14.04 -7.94 0.52
CA ALA A 99 -15.02 -7.01 1.09
C ALA A 99 -15.22 -7.14 2.61
N ALA A 100 -15.10 -8.37 3.12
CA ALA A 100 -15.32 -8.67 4.53
C ALA A 100 -14.23 -8.13 5.47
N VAL A 101 -13.07 -7.75 4.93
CA VAL A 101 -11.97 -7.23 5.75
C VAL A 101 -12.30 -5.83 6.24
N THR A 102 -12.21 -5.64 7.54
CA THR A 102 -12.48 -4.34 8.19
C THR A 102 -11.22 -3.64 8.68
N ARG A 103 -10.09 -4.37 8.74
CA ARG A 103 -8.81 -3.83 9.20
C ARG A 103 -7.65 -4.64 8.63
N VAL A 104 -6.56 -3.98 8.28
CA VAL A 104 -5.30 -4.60 7.88
C VAL A 104 -4.18 -4.02 8.73
N VAL A 105 -3.34 -4.88 9.28
CA VAL A 105 -2.25 -4.48 10.17
C VAL A 105 -0.96 -5.17 9.74
N ALA A 106 0.10 -4.40 9.62
CA ALA A 106 1.45 -4.90 9.45
C ALA A 106 2.18 -4.88 10.80
N THR A 107 2.85 -5.97 11.14
CA THR A 107 3.72 -6.04 12.32
C THR A 107 5.18 -5.97 11.86
N THR A 108 5.96 -5.12 12.48
CA THR A 108 7.38 -4.92 12.14
C THR A 108 8.30 -5.86 12.93
N ASP A 109 9.57 -5.91 12.53
CA ASP A 109 10.62 -6.65 13.21
C ASP A 109 10.88 -6.16 14.66
N LEU A 110 10.49 -4.92 14.98
CA LEU A 110 10.56 -4.39 16.34
C LEU A 110 9.25 -4.60 17.12
N GLY A 111 8.29 -5.32 16.57
CA GLY A 111 7.01 -5.60 17.22
C GLY A 111 6.00 -4.45 17.14
N THR A 112 6.24 -3.44 16.31
CA THR A 112 5.30 -2.33 16.10
C THR A 112 4.17 -2.78 15.20
N ASP A 113 2.93 -2.55 15.62
CA ASP A 113 1.75 -2.73 14.79
C ASP A 113 1.45 -1.43 14.03
N VAL A 114 1.38 -1.53 12.72
CA VAL A 114 1.07 -0.42 11.81
C VAL A 114 -0.25 -0.74 11.13
N GLU A 115 -1.28 0.05 11.42
CA GLU A 115 -2.55 -0.07 10.75
C GLU A 115 -2.47 0.55 9.35
N LEU A 116 -2.86 -0.21 8.33
CA LEU A 116 -2.93 0.28 6.97
C LEU A 116 -4.21 1.09 6.78
N THR A 117 -4.10 2.19 6.05
CA THR A 117 -5.28 2.90 5.57
C THR A 117 -6.05 2.01 4.61
N LEU A 118 -7.32 1.77 4.89
CA LEU A 118 -8.17 0.86 4.13
C LEU A 118 -9.20 1.65 3.32
N SER A 119 -9.32 1.35 2.03
CA SER A 119 -10.35 1.92 1.17
C SER A 119 -11.74 1.36 1.48
N PRO A 120 -12.81 2.05 1.08
CA PRO A 120 -14.12 1.41 0.93
C PRO A 120 -14.02 0.22 -0.05
N PHE A 121 -15.03 -0.66 -0.01
CA PHE A 121 -15.15 -1.69 -1.04
C PHE A 121 -15.45 -1.02 -2.40
N MET A 122 -14.66 -1.39 -3.39
CA MET A 122 -14.77 -0.85 -4.75
C MET A 122 -15.30 -1.96 -5.66
N SER A 123 -16.59 -1.89 -5.97
CA SER A 123 -17.28 -2.94 -6.74
C SER A 123 -16.69 -3.15 -8.13
N GLU A 124 -16.17 -2.10 -8.75
CA GLU A 124 -15.52 -2.17 -10.06
C GLU A 124 -14.25 -3.03 -10.06
N PHE A 125 -13.59 -3.15 -8.91
CA PHE A 125 -12.41 -3.99 -8.73
C PHE A 125 -12.68 -5.21 -7.85
N GLY A 126 -13.87 -5.34 -7.29
CA GLY A 126 -14.25 -6.44 -6.40
C GLY A 126 -13.41 -6.54 -5.12
N SER A 127 -12.86 -5.43 -4.65
CA SER A 127 -11.84 -5.44 -3.59
C SER A 127 -11.85 -4.15 -2.77
N ARG A 128 -11.20 -4.22 -1.60
CA ARG A 128 -10.66 -3.08 -0.89
C ARG A 128 -9.15 -3.01 -1.12
N PHE A 129 -8.59 -1.83 -0.98
CA PHE A 129 -7.15 -1.61 -1.04
C PHE A 129 -6.67 -1.02 0.29
N ALA A 130 -5.46 -1.37 0.69
CA ALA A 130 -4.86 -0.87 1.92
C ALA A 130 -3.40 -0.54 1.70
N ALA A 131 -2.88 0.47 2.37
CA ALA A 131 -1.46 0.78 2.31
C ALA A 131 -1.01 1.58 3.53
N ALA A 132 0.28 1.53 3.81
CA ALA A 132 0.94 2.36 4.79
C ALA A 132 2.44 2.44 4.52
N GLY A 133 3.05 3.54 4.98
CA GLY A 133 4.49 3.59 5.20
C GLY A 133 4.85 2.98 6.54
N ILE A 134 5.98 2.32 6.61
CA ILE A 134 6.52 1.70 7.83
C ILE A 134 7.44 2.71 8.53
N PRO A 135 7.47 2.76 9.87
CA PRO A 135 8.37 3.63 10.60
C PRO A 135 9.83 3.46 10.20
N GLU A 136 10.59 4.54 10.28
CA GLU A 136 12.01 4.54 9.99
C GLU A 136 12.77 3.48 10.74
N GLY A 137 13.65 2.77 10.04
CA GLY A 137 14.49 1.73 10.63
C GLY A 137 13.79 0.42 10.94
N GLU A 138 12.49 0.33 10.65
CA GLU A 138 11.71 -0.89 10.85
C GLU A 138 11.39 -1.57 9.53
N CYS A 139 11.16 -2.87 9.58
CA CYS A 139 10.87 -3.72 8.44
C CYS A 139 9.56 -4.50 8.66
N PRO A 140 8.64 -4.55 7.69
CA PRO A 140 7.41 -5.31 7.86
C PRO A 140 7.67 -6.81 7.81
N CYS A 141 7.26 -7.54 8.85
CA CYS A 141 7.48 -8.97 8.97
C CYS A 141 6.23 -9.80 8.69
N ALA A 142 5.08 -9.31 9.10
CA ALA A 142 3.81 -9.99 8.92
C ALA A 142 2.70 -8.99 8.59
N ILE A 143 1.74 -9.43 7.81
CA ILE A 143 0.53 -8.66 7.52
C ILE A 143 -0.65 -9.55 7.86
N ARG A 144 -1.63 -9.02 8.57
CA ARG A 144 -2.86 -9.71 8.91
C ARG A 144 -4.08 -8.91 8.48
N ALA A 145 -5.09 -9.62 8.01
CA ALA A 145 -6.40 -9.09 7.74
C ALA A 145 -7.36 -9.47 8.86
N GLU A 146 -8.11 -8.53 9.35
CA GLU A 146 -9.08 -8.70 10.43
C GLU A 146 -10.49 -8.37 9.94
N ARG A 147 -11.46 -9.07 10.51
CA ARG A 147 -12.87 -8.77 10.40
C ARG A 147 -13.43 -8.63 11.80
N ASP A 148 -13.91 -7.42 12.12
CA ASP A 148 -14.51 -7.10 13.42
C ASP A 148 -13.65 -7.56 14.62
N GLY A 149 -12.34 -7.34 14.54
CA GLY A 149 -11.38 -7.68 15.57
C GLY A 149 -10.88 -9.13 15.55
N VAL A 150 -11.32 -9.95 14.62
CA VAL A 150 -10.89 -11.36 14.46
C VAL A 150 -9.98 -11.48 13.24
N ILE A 151 -8.80 -12.08 13.43
CA ILE A 151 -7.89 -12.38 12.31
C ILE A 151 -8.53 -13.44 11.41
N ILE A 152 -8.70 -13.12 10.14
CA ILE A 152 -9.28 -14.03 9.14
C ILE A 152 -8.29 -14.49 8.08
N ASP A 153 -7.15 -13.80 7.97
CA ASP A 153 -6.05 -14.21 7.11
C ASP A 153 -4.74 -13.56 7.56
N THR A 154 -3.64 -14.19 7.24
CA THR A 154 -2.29 -13.66 7.46
C THR A 154 -1.48 -13.80 6.19
N SER A 155 -0.38 -13.04 6.11
CA SER A 155 0.54 -13.21 4.98
C SER A 155 1.00 -14.67 4.88
N PRO A 156 1.10 -15.20 3.63
CA PRO A 156 1.45 -16.59 3.44
C PRO A 156 2.83 -16.92 4.03
N GLN A 157 2.95 -18.14 4.54
CA GLN A 157 4.22 -18.66 5.01
C GLN A 157 5.14 -19.03 3.83
N PRO A 158 6.45 -18.92 3.96
CA PRO A 158 7.16 -18.53 5.18
C PRO A 158 7.01 -17.05 5.49
N VAL A 159 6.96 -16.74 6.78
CA VAL A 159 6.99 -15.34 7.22
C VAL A 159 8.26 -14.70 6.67
N TRP A 160 8.11 -13.54 6.05
CA TRP A 160 9.25 -12.81 5.56
C TRP A 160 10.16 -12.47 6.73
N THR A 161 11.40 -12.96 6.69
CA THR A 161 12.44 -12.44 7.55
C THR A 161 12.95 -11.16 6.90
N CYS A 162 13.01 -10.08 7.68
CA CYS A 162 13.64 -8.87 7.20
C CYS A 162 15.07 -9.18 6.79
N PRO A 163 15.53 -8.69 5.62
CA PRO A 163 16.93 -8.86 5.26
C PRO A 163 17.78 -8.27 6.37
N PRO A 164 18.90 -8.91 6.75
CA PRO A 164 19.82 -8.33 7.72
C PRO A 164 20.23 -6.95 7.23
N ALA A 165 20.42 -6.03 8.17
CA ALA A 165 20.95 -4.72 7.85
C ALA A 165 22.21 -4.88 6.98
N PRO A 166 22.39 -4.08 5.93
CA PRO A 166 23.53 -4.25 5.05
C PRO A 166 24.83 -4.22 5.87
N PHE A 167 25.63 -5.22 5.71
CA PHE A 167 26.94 -5.34 6.39
C PHE A 167 27.76 -4.09 6.07
N GLY A 168 28.23 -3.38 7.08
CA GLY A 168 29.09 -2.22 6.94
C GLY A 168 28.56 -0.93 7.52
N LEU A 169 27.34 -0.90 7.98
CA LEU A 169 26.83 0.19 8.82
C LEU A 169 26.79 -0.27 10.27
N GLY A 170 27.90 -0.82 10.74
CA GLY A 170 28.12 -1.04 12.15
C GLY A 170 28.31 0.29 12.83
N PHE A 171 27.37 0.66 13.62
CA PHE A 171 27.47 1.80 14.54
C PHE A 171 27.34 1.28 15.96
#